data_4175254c1be3b150baf72417624fe986
#
_entry.id   4175254c1be3b150baf72417624fe986
#
_cell.length_a   1.000
_cell.length_b   1.000
_cell.length_c   1.000
_cell.angle_alpha   90.00
_cell.angle_beta   90.00
_cell.angle_gamma   90.00
#
_symmetry.space_group_name_H-M   'P 1'
#
loop_
_entity.id
_entity.type
_entity.pdbx_description
1 polymer ?
#
loop_
_entity_poly.entity_id
_entity_poly.type
_entity_poly.pdbx_seq_one_letter_code
_entity_poly.pdbx_strand_id
1 'polypeptide(L)'
;MWLRFLGWLCFFTSALAWADAQWIPVTEFHQFQRESTNSSAWTSQEWLSSRPFRELVVSWNLRRDVDLEVECQVRTAGHWGRWWHLGHWSRSPSLAQRTSVRGQRDSSGSVDTDTLLLPTGGQAVRLRVRFSDPTQTPAALKRMDLALWSPASGPEEAISAAEATPATRAIPTILEVPQKSQADYPEGVTQWCSPTSLAMLMAYWGRQTAHLEWDLDVRTVAAGVHDPGWPGTGNWSFNAAFAGSRPGLQAAAVRLGGIADLEALLDSGIPVAASVSYAVLKGGPNPEKGDGHLVVVCGLSGSTVSVNDPGVRLSRVRREFPRAAFRNAWAASHQTVYVVWPEGRSLPASPLGTW
;
A
#
# COMPACT_ATOMS: atom_id res chain seq x y z
N MET A 1 -68.66 2.90 4.29
CA MET A 1 -67.71 2.08 3.48
C MET A 1 -66.37 2.83 3.48
N TRP A 2 -65.51 2.43 4.44
CA TRP A 2 -64.23 3.12 4.68
C TRP A 2 -63.10 2.24 4.11
N LEU A 3 -62.44 2.70 3.02
CA LEU A 3 -61.22 2.04 2.53
C LEU A 3 -60.04 2.51 3.38
N ARG A 4 -59.38 1.57 4.05
CA ARG A 4 -58.05 1.80 4.67
C ARG A 4 -56.96 1.54 3.62
N PHE A 5 -56.20 2.60 3.27
CA PHE A 5 -54.97 2.48 2.55
C PHE A 5 -53.85 2.05 3.54
N LEU A 6 -53.36 0.83 3.40
CA LEU A 6 -52.10 0.41 4.02
C LEU A 6 -50.95 0.86 3.11
N GLY A 7 -50.25 1.89 3.52
CA GLY A 7 -48.98 2.28 2.90
C GLY A 7 -47.89 1.28 3.33
N TRP A 8 -47.34 0.54 2.37
CA TRP A 8 -46.11 -0.24 2.54
C TRP A 8 -44.94 0.72 2.58
N LEU A 9 -44.31 0.95 3.75
CA LEU A 9 -42.98 1.53 3.86
C LEU A 9 -41.95 0.47 3.43
N CYS A 10 -41.46 0.56 2.20
CA CYS A 10 -40.27 -0.15 1.79
C CYS A 10 -39.07 0.49 2.50
N PHE A 11 -38.56 -0.14 3.54
CA PHE A 11 -37.24 0.16 4.05
C PHE A 11 -36.22 -0.37 3.02
N PHE A 12 -35.71 0.54 2.19
CA PHE A 12 -34.49 0.26 1.45
C PHE A 12 -33.34 0.22 2.48
N THR A 13 -33.00 -0.95 2.95
CA THR A 13 -31.70 -1.18 3.55
C THR A 13 -30.70 -1.11 2.41
N SER A 14 -30.08 0.06 2.22
CA SER A 14 -28.87 0.13 1.40
C SER A 14 -27.85 -0.81 2.02
N ALA A 15 -27.63 -1.94 1.39
CA ALA A 15 -26.48 -2.78 1.70
C ALA A 15 -25.25 -1.90 1.42
N LEU A 16 -24.56 -1.49 2.47
CA LEU A 16 -23.26 -0.86 2.36
C LEU A 16 -22.36 -1.84 1.63
N ALA A 17 -22.01 -1.54 0.38
CA ALA A 17 -21.01 -2.30 -0.34
C ALA A 17 -19.69 -2.10 0.40
N TRP A 18 -19.23 -3.14 1.09
CA TRP A 18 -17.98 -3.12 1.82
C TRP A 18 -16.82 -3.14 0.82
N ALA A 19 -15.84 -2.29 1.02
CA ALA A 19 -14.63 -2.28 0.23
C ALA A 19 -13.92 -3.65 0.27
N ASP A 20 -13.33 -4.08 -0.86
CA ASP A 20 -12.53 -5.31 -0.92
C ASP A 20 -11.22 -5.20 -0.12
N ALA A 21 -10.86 -4.00 0.28
CA ALA A 21 -9.66 -3.66 1.02
C ALA A 21 -9.99 -3.20 2.44
N GLN A 22 -9.07 -3.50 3.37
CA GLN A 22 -9.07 -2.94 4.72
C GLN A 22 -7.64 -2.52 5.06
N TRP A 23 -7.49 -1.31 5.58
CA TRP A 23 -6.23 -0.77 6.06
C TRP A 23 -6.31 -0.57 7.58
N ILE A 24 -5.47 -1.30 8.33
CA ILE A 24 -5.41 -1.22 9.78
C ILE A 24 -4.08 -0.57 10.17
N PRO A 25 -4.09 0.69 10.63
CA PRO A 25 -2.89 1.33 11.17
C PRO A 25 -2.59 0.82 12.59
N VAL A 26 -1.32 0.53 12.85
CA VAL A 26 -0.81 0.11 14.14
C VAL A 26 0.19 1.15 14.64
N THR A 27 -0.14 1.84 15.72
CA THR A 27 0.66 2.92 16.31
C THR A 27 0.96 2.69 17.78
N GLU A 28 0.28 1.73 18.43
CA GLU A 28 0.36 1.46 19.85
C GLU A 28 1.29 0.27 20.16
N PHE A 29 2.60 0.53 20.14
CA PHE A 29 3.63 -0.51 20.29
C PHE A 29 3.90 -0.93 21.72
N HIS A 30 3.41 -0.20 22.72
CA HIS A 30 3.50 -0.59 24.12
C HIS A 30 2.69 -1.87 24.44
N GLN A 31 1.77 -2.25 23.56
CA GLN A 31 0.96 -3.47 23.67
C GLN A 31 1.67 -4.73 23.13
N PHE A 32 2.85 -4.56 22.50
CA PHE A 32 3.65 -5.71 22.10
C PHE A 32 4.29 -6.37 23.31
N GLN A 33 4.16 -7.68 23.42
CA GLN A 33 4.67 -8.46 24.53
C GLN A 33 5.97 -9.16 24.14
N ARG A 34 6.95 -9.11 25.00
CA ARG A 34 8.22 -9.81 24.80
C ARG A 34 8.02 -11.31 24.94
N GLU A 35 8.56 -12.08 23.99
CA GLU A 35 8.48 -13.54 24.07
C GLU A 35 9.42 -14.08 25.16
N SER A 36 8.92 -14.99 26.00
CA SER A 36 9.70 -15.60 27.08
C SER A 36 10.84 -16.46 26.59
N THR A 37 10.69 -17.08 25.42
CA THR A 37 11.66 -17.98 24.78
C THR A 37 12.70 -17.26 23.93
N ASN A 38 12.45 -15.99 23.56
CA ASN A 38 13.34 -15.19 22.73
C ASN A 38 13.30 -13.72 23.13
N SER A 39 14.38 -13.27 23.80
CA SER A 39 14.46 -11.92 24.35
C SER A 39 14.47 -10.78 23.33
N SER A 40 14.73 -11.07 22.03
CA SER A 40 14.72 -10.07 20.96
C SER A 40 13.41 -10.02 20.18
N ALA A 41 12.47 -10.94 20.46
CA ALA A 41 11.19 -11.05 19.77
C ALA A 41 10.05 -10.44 20.60
N TRP A 42 9.16 -9.73 19.89
CA TRP A 42 8.00 -9.06 20.47
C TRP A 42 6.78 -9.37 19.60
N THR A 43 5.74 -9.88 20.24
CA THR A 43 4.48 -10.26 19.58
C THR A 43 3.37 -9.28 19.94
N SER A 44 2.61 -8.85 18.94
CA SER A 44 1.48 -7.96 19.10
C SER A 44 0.25 -8.68 19.66
N GLN A 45 -0.76 -7.90 20.05
CA GLN A 45 -2.14 -8.36 20.11
C GLN A 45 -2.63 -8.81 18.71
N GLU A 46 -3.82 -9.41 18.65
CA GLU A 46 -4.49 -9.70 17.38
C GLU A 46 -5.29 -8.49 16.87
N TRP A 47 -5.36 -8.34 15.55
CA TRP A 47 -6.28 -7.46 14.86
C TRP A 47 -7.27 -8.30 14.06
N LEU A 48 -8.55 -8.06 14.31
CA LEU A 48 -9.62 -8.72 13.60
C LEU A 48 -9.84 -8.05 12.25
N SER A 49 -9.99 -8.85 11.21
CA SER A 49 -10.48 -8.37 9.93
C SER A 49 -11.99 -8.22 9.97
N SER A 50 -12.51 -7.17 9.35
CA SER A 50 -13.96 -6.97 9.21
C SER A 50 -14.64 -8.09 8.40
N ARG A 51 -13.87 -8.75 7.54
CA ARG A 51 -14.27 -9.93 6.75
C ARG A 51 -13.05 -10.80 6.41
N PRO A 52 -13.25 -12.09 6.01
CA PRO A 52 -12.13 -12.95 5.65
C PRO A 52 -11.32 -12.37 4.50
N PHE A 53 -9.99 -12.25 4.67
CA PHE A 53 -9.08 -11.72 3.67
C PHE A 53 -8.23 -12.84 3.04
N ARG A 54 -7.79 -12.63 1.80
CA ARG A 54 -6.96 -13.57 1.05
C ARG A 54 -5.52 -13.12 0.90
N GLU A 55 -5.27 -11.84 1.10
CA GLU A 55 -3.94 -11.27 0.97
C GLU A 55 -3.66 -10.27 2.09
N LEU A 56 -2.40 -10.22 2.48
CA LEU A 56 -1.89 -9.29 3.47
C LEU A 56 -0.54 -8.75 3.03
N VAL A 57 -0.43 -7.43 3.00
CA VAL A 57 0.84 -6.70 2.97
C VAL A 57 1.02 -6.00 4.31
N VAL A 58 2.22 -6.08 4.87
CA VAL A 58 2.58 -5.33 6.08
C VAL A 58 3.69 -4.36 5.75
N SER A 59 3.48 -3.09 6.02
CA SER A 59 4.53 -2.07 5.91
C SER A 59 4.85 -1.49 7.28
N TRP A 60 6.05 -0.90 7.41
CA TRP A 60 6.53 -0.37 8.70
C TRP A 60 7.36 0.89 8.51
N ASN A 61 7.36 1.72 9.55
CA ASN A 61 8.19 2.92 9.66
C ASN A 61 8.95 2.89 10.98
N LEU A 62 10.17 3.41 10.99
CA LEU A 62 11.06 3.37 12.13
C LEU A 62 11.37 4.79 12.63
N ARG A 63 11.51 4.95 13.95
CA ARG A 63 11.94 6.20 14.59
C ARG A 63 13.45 6.38 14.51
N ARG A 64 14.18 5.28 14.40
CA ARG A 64 15.66 5.22 14.36
C ARG A 64 16.10 4.03 13.53
N ASP A 65 17.35 4.03 13.13
CA ASP A 65 17.94 2.91 12.40
C ASP A 65 18.09 1.71 13.34
N VAL A 66 17.32 0.67 13.04
CA VAL A 66 17.41 -0.64 13.69
C VAL A 66 17.24 -1.71 12.63
N ASP A 67 17.95 -2.82 12.84
CA ASP A 67 17.79 -4.01 12.04
C ASP A 67 16.74 -4.90 12.68
N LEU A 68 15.75 -5.31 11.89
CA LEU A 68 14.65 -6.12 12.36
C LEU A 68 14.13 -7.09 11.31
N GLU A 69 13.51 -8.14 11.80
CA GLU A 69 12.69 -9.06 11.03
C GLU A 69 11.22 -8.83 11.36
N VAL A 70 10.37 -8.81 10.35
CA VAL A 70 8.92 -8.70 10.48
C VAL A 70 8.28 -10.01 10.06
N GLU A 71 7.45 -10.56 10.93
CA GLU A 71 6.68 -11.76 10.70
C GLU A 71 5.21 -11.50 10.98
N CYS A 72 4.34 -12.26 10.34
CA CYS A 72 2.92 -12.28 10.64
C CYS A 72 2.42 -13.71 10.88
N GLN A 73 1.35 -13.82 11.64
CA GLN A 73 0.61 -15.07 11.82
C GLN A 73 -0.86 -14.78 11.59
N VAL A 74 -1.54 -15.65 10.89
CA VAL A 74 -2.95 -15.48 10.54
C VAL A 74 -3.79 -16.56 11.20
N ARG A 75 -4.96 -16.17 11.70
CA ARG A 75 -5.99 -17.10 12.19
C ARG A 75 -6.96 -17.42 11.06
N THR A 76 -7.10 -18.71 10.76
CA THR A 76 -8.00 -19.23 9.73
C THR A 76 -8.86 -20.33 10.36
N ALA A 77 -10.17 -20.30 10.14
CA ALA A 77 -11.10 -21.27 10.73
C ALA A 77 -10.93 -21.45 12.25
N GLY A 78 -10.65 -20.36 12.98
CA GLY A 78 -10.48 -20.35 14.43
C GLY A 78 -9.08 -20.76 14.94
N HIS A 79 -8.16 -21.20 14.08
CA HIS A 79 -6.85 -21.69 14.47
C HIS A 79 -5.74 -20.78 13.94
N TRP A 80 -4.71 -20.52 14.78
CA TRP A 80 -3.50 -19.81 14.38
C TRP A 80 -2.62 -20.73 13.51
N GLY A 81 -2.25 -20.23 12.30
CA GLY A 81 -1.31 -20.89 11.40
C GLY A 81 0.14 -20.76 11.86
N ARG A 82 1.08 -21.00 10.96
CA ARG A 82 2.51 -20.75 11.20
C ARG A 82 2.83 -19.25 11.16
N TRP A 83 4.03 -18.89 11.62
CA TRP A 83 4.61 -17.59 11.35
C TRP A 83 5.16 -17.53 9.93
N TRP A 84 4.83 -16.43 9.22
CA TRP A 84 5.29 -16.11 7.88
C TRP A 84 6.25 -14.93 7.96
N HIS A 85 7.45 -15.08 7.38
CA HIS A 85 8.45 -14.02 7.34
C HIS A 85 8.14 -13.06 6.19
N LEU A 86 7.97 -11.78 6.50
CA LEU A 86 7.64 -10.75 5.50
C LEU A 86 8.89 -10.00 5.02
N GLY A 87 9.99 -10.08 5.78
CA GLY A 87 11.28 -9.55 5.39
C GLY A 87 12.18 -9.20 6.56
N HIS A 88 13.46 -9.15 6.26
CA HIS A 88 14.47 -8.54 7.11
C HIS A 88 14.71 -7.12 6.62
N TRP A 89 14.69 -6.16 7.51
CA TRP A 89 14.94 -4.77 7.22
C TRP A 89 16.20 -4.28 7.88
N SER A 90 17.07 -3.64 7.09
CA SER A 90 18.19 -2.82 7.53
C SER A 90 18.28 -1.61 6.62
N ARG A 91 18.51 -0.44 7.19
CA ARG A 91 18.74 0.78 6.41
C ARG A 91 20.13 0.83 5.81
N SER A 92 21.10 0.22 6.46
CA SER A 92 22.46 0.23 6.02
C SER A 92 22.67 -0.61 4.76
N PRO A 93 23.33 -0.11 3.71
CA PRO A 93 23.54 -0.86 2.47
C PRO A 93 24.58 -2.00 2.61
N SER A 94 25.34 -2.10 3.70
CA SER A 94 26.41 -3.11 3.89
C SER A 94 25.91 -4.57 3.96
N LEU A 95 24.75 -5.00 3.54
CA LEU A 95 23.91 -5.73 4.08
C LEU A 95 23.17 -6.84 3.47
N ALA A 96 23.70 -7.92 3.63
CA ALA A 96 23.09 -9.24 3.78
C ALA A 96 21.81 -9.30 4.67
N GLN A 97 21.44 -8.18 5.27
CA GLN A 97 20.37 -8.08 6.28
C GLN A 97 19.05 -7.51 5.77
N ARG A 98 19.03 -6.76 4.65
CA ARG A 98 17.75 -6.32 4.06
C ARG A 98 17.38 -7.27 2.93
N THR A 99 16.40 -8.14 3.15
CA THR A 99 16.01 -9.15 2.18
C THR A 99 14.61 -9.70 2.45
N SER A 100 13.83 -9.93 1.40
CA SER A 100 12.67 -10.82 1.46
C SER A 100 13.09 -12.28 1.64
N VAL A 101 12.21 -13.11 2.20
CA VAL A 101 12.49 -14.51 2.49
C VAL A 101 11.76 -15.42 1.48
N ARG A 102 12.51 -16.03 0.60
CA ARG A 102 11.98 -16.89 -0.46
C ARG A 102 11.55 -18.28 0.02
N GLY A 103 10.77 -18.95 -0.81
CA GLY A 103 10.46 -20.38 -0.67
C GLY A 103 9.44 -20.71 0.42
N GLN A 104 8.74 -19.71 0.93
CA GLN A 104 7.71 -19.90 1.94
C GLN A 104 6.39 -20.27 1.26
N ARG A 105 6.10 -21.58 1.24
CA ARG A 105 4.83 -22.11 0.71
C ARG A 105 4.49 -23.41 1.41
N ASP A 106 3.20 -23.57 1.76
CA ASP A 106 2.59 -24.83 2.17
C ASP A 106 1.08 -24.81 1.87
N SER A 107 0.33 -25.78 2.40
CA SER A 107 -1.13 -25.86 2.21
C SER A 107 -1.90 -24.71 2.86
N SER A 108 -1.31 -23.96 3.79
CA SER A 108 -1.95 -22.83 4.50
C SER A 108 -1.71 -21.49 3.82
N GLY A 109 -0.73 -21.38 2.91
CA GLY A 109 -0.43 -20.15 2.19
C GLY A 109 0.93 -20.10 1.54
N SER A 110 1.29 -18.92 1.06
CA SER A 110 2.63 -18.61 0.54
C SER A 110 2.94 -17.13 0.71
N VAL A 111 4.23 -16.80 0.79
CA VAL A 111 4.69 -15.40 0.70
C VAL A 111 5.33 -15.21 -0.67
N ASP A 112 4.79 -14.26 -1.42
CA ASP A 112 5.37 -13.78 -2.67
C ASP A 112 5.98 -12.40 -2.40
N THR A 113 7.30 -12.37 -2.31
CA THR A 113 8.14 -11.20 -1.99
C THR A 113 7.77 -10.56 -0.64
N ASP A 114 6.71 -9.77 -0.58
CA ASP A 114 6.23 -9.00 0.57
C ASP A 114 4.73 -9.22 0.85
N THR A 115 4.08 -10.08 0.06
CA THR A 115 2.64 -10.34 0.14
C THR A 115 2.38 -11.76 0.61
N LEU A 116 1.68 -11.90 1.73
CA LEU A 116 1.13 -13.19 2.15
C LEU A 116 -0.13 -13.48 1.36
N LEU A 117 -0.17 -14.67 0.73
CA LEU A 117 -1.28 -15.19 -0.05
C LEU A 117 -1.90 -16.38 0.68
N LEU A 118 -3.21 -16.37 0.88
CA LEU A 118 -3.95 -17.39 1.62
C LEU A 118 -4.93 -18.13 0.70
N PRO A 119 -4.93 -19.47 0.65
CA PRO A 119 -5.90 -20.25 -0.11
C PRO A 119 -7.31 -20.20 0.51
N THR A 120 -7.38 -19.96 1.82
CA THR A 120 -8.61 -19.79 2.59
C THR A 120 -8.58 -18.46 3.33
N GLY A 121 -9.75 -17.89 3.63
CA GLY A 121 -9.84 -16.55 4.22
C GLY A 121 -9.23 -16.46 5.62
N GLY A 122 -8.33 -15.52 5.84
CA GLY A 122 -7.84 -15.12 7.15
C GLY A 122 -8.88 -14.28 7.90
N GLN A 123 -8.95 -14.43 9.22
CA GLN A 123 -9.94 -13.76 10.09
C GLN A 123 -9.30 -12.78 11.07
N ALA A 124 -8.04 -13.04 11.42
CA ALA A 124 -7.26 -12.19 12.30
C ALA A 124 -5.77 -12.28 11.96
N VAL A 125 -5.05 -11.23 12.30
CA VAL A 125 -3.58 -11.13 12.13
C VAL A 125 -2.96 -10.77 13.47
N ARG A 126 -1.78 -11.34 13.77
CA ARG A 126 -0.87 -10.80 14.75
C ARG A 126 0.52 -10.69 14.13
N LEU A 127 1.30 -9.74 14.60
CA LEU A 127 2.64 -9.47 14.13
C LEU A 127 3.67 -9.90 15.16
N ARG A 128 4.84 -10.27 14.67
CA ARG A 128 6.04 -10.45 15.49
C ARG A 128 7.18 -9.66 14.87
N VAL A 129 7.87 -8.92 15.72
CA VAL A 129 9.06 -8.15 15.35
C VAL A 129 10.24 -8.72 16.15
N ARG A 130 11.31 -9.07 15.46
CA ARG A 130 12.58 -9.48 16.06
C ARG A 130 13.62 -8.41 15.77
N PHE A 131 14.26 -7.91 16.79
CA PHE A 131 15.38 -6.98 16.61
C PHE A 131 16.70 -7.76 16.63
N SER A 132 17.62 -7.39 15.72
CA SER A 132 18.97 -7.99 15.71
C SER A 132 19.74 -7.65 16.99
N ASP A 133 19.54 -6.45 17.52
CA ASP A 133 20.03 -6.03 18.84
C ASP A 133 18.97 -6.32 19.91
N PRO A 134 19.24 -7.23 20.88
CA PRO A 134 18.28 -7.61 21.91
C PRO A 134 17.94 -6.48 22.92
N THR A 135 18.67 -5.36 22.90
CA THR A 135 18.38 -4.18 23.70
C THR A 135 17.29 -3.31 23.10
N GLN A 136 16.97 -3.52 21.82
CA GLN A 136 15.92 -2.79 21.13
C GLN A 136 14.53 -3.26 21.56
N THR A 137 13.58 -2.35 21.47
CA THR A 137 12.19 -2.59 21.83
C THR A 137 11.25 -2.03 20.77
N PRO A 138 9.96 -2.39 20.77
CA PRO A 138 8.97 -1.84 19.85
C PRO A 138 8.85 -0.30 19.85
N ALA A 139 9.40 0.39 20.85
CA ALA A 139 9.51 1.85 20.85
C ALA A 139 10.38 2.39 19.68
N ALA A 140 11.18 1.54 19.01
CA ALA A 140 11.90 1.88 17.79
C ALA A 140 10.97 1.99 16.57
N LEU A 141 9.78 1.38 16.62
CA LEU A 141 8.77 1.48 15.60
C LEU A 141 8.04 2.83 15.71
N LYS A 142 7.74 3.41 14.55
CA LYS A 142 6.92 4.62 14.43
C LYS A 142 5.49 4.25 14.08
N ARG A 143 5.34 3.33 13.13
CA ARG A 143 4.08 2.89 12.57
C ARG A 143 4.24 1.52 11.90
N MET A 144 3.22 0.71 11.93
CA MET A 144 3.03 -0.43 11.03
C MET A 144 1.64 -0.34 10.41
N ASP A 145 1.48 -0.89 9.23
CA ASP A 145 0.21 -0.87 8.51
C ASP A 145 -0.08 -2.26 7.95
N LEU A 146 -1.29 -2.74 8.20
CA LEU A 146 -1.80 -4.00 7.67
C LEU A 146 -2.73 -3.66 6.51
N ALA A 147 -2.36 -4.03 5.30
CA ALA A 147 -3.20 -3.91 4.12
C ALA A 147 -3.80 -5.30 3.81
N LEU A 148 -5.08 -5.47 4.12
CA LEU A 148 -5.83 -6.69 3.88
C LEU A 148 -6.62 -6.53 2.58
N TRP A 149 -6.70 -7.62 1.81
CA TRP A 149 -7.55 -7.65 0.62
C TRP A 149 -8.36 -8.94 0.59
N SER A 150 -9.61 -8.79 0.17
CA SER A 150 -10.58 -9.88 0.02
C SER A 150 -11.16 -9.82 -1.38
N PRO A 151 -11.14 -10.90 -2.17
CA PRO A 151 -11.82 -10.88 -3.45
C PRO A 151 -13.32 -10.66 -3.24
N ALA A 152 -13.94 -9.87 -4.12
CA ALA A 152 -15.37 -9.72 -4.17
C ALA A 152 -16.06 -11.09 -4.25
N SER A 153 -17.19 -11.26 -3.58
CA SER A 153 -17.90 -12.55 -3.50
C SER A 153 -18.51 -12.98 -4.84
N GLY A 154 -18.45 -12.10 -5.88
CA GLY A 154 -18.91 -12.40 -7.24
C GLY A 154 -18.63 -11.26 -8.20
N PRO A 155 -18.66 -11.51 -9.53
CA PRO A 155 -18.41 -10.50 -10.55
C PRO A 155 -19.42 -9.34 -10.50
N GLU A 156 -20.65 -9.53 -10.07
CA GLU A 156 -21.65 -8.47 -9.92
C GLU A 156 -21.36 -7.53 -8.75
N GLU A 157 -20.81 -8.03 -7.61
CA GLU A 157 -20.41 -7.17 -6.48
C GLU A 157 -19.21 -6.32 -6.82
N ALA A 158 -18.23 -6.86 -7.55
CA ALA A 158 -17.06 -6.12 -8.00
C ALA A 158 -17.44 -4.98 -8.96
N ILE A 159 -18.39 -5.21 -9.85
CA ILE A 159 -18.91 -4.19 -10.78
C ILE A 159 -19.76 -3.17 -10.03
N SER A 160 -20.65 -3.60 -9.13
CA SER A 160 -21.52 -2.72 -8.34
C SER A 160 -20.73 -1.81 -7.41
N ALA A 161 -19.70 -2.32 -6.72
CA ALA A 161 -18.82 -1.50 -5.90
C ALA A 161 -18.01 -0.49 -6.73
N ALA A 162 -17.64 -0.85 -7.96
CA ALA A 162 -16.95 0.02 -8.91
C ALA A 162 -17.86 1.06 -9.56
N GLU A 163 -19.15 0.75 -9.76
CA GLU A 163 -20.14 1.63 -10.40
C GLU A 163 -20.90 2.51 -9.41
N ALA A 164 -21.02 2.10 -8.15
CA ALA A 164 -21.72 2.86 -7.11
C ALA A 164 -21.05 4.19 -6.74
N THR A 165 -19.87 4.47 -7.29
CA THR A 165 -19.24 5.78 -7.13
C THR A 165 -19.75 6.69 -8.25
N PRO A 166 -20.61 7.69 -7.96
CA PRO A 166 -21.02 8.67 -8.95
C PRO A 166 -19.78 9.27 -9.63
N ALA A 167 -19.89 9.64 -10.89
CA ALA A 167 -18.90 10.46 -11.58
C ALA A 167 -18.80 11.79 -10.83
N THR A 168 -17.99 11.83 -9.80
CA THR A 168 -17.98 12.86 -8.80
C THR A 168 -16.89 13.86 -9.10
N ARG A 169 -17.18 15.05 -8.77
CA ARG A 169 -16.34 16.22 -8.54
C ARG A 169 -14.94 16.12 -9.17
N ALA A 170 -14.75 16.82 -10.27
CA ALA A 170 -13.40 17.09 -10.76
C ALA A 170 -12.57 17.67 -9.61
N ILE A 171 -11.44 17.07 -9.30
CA ILE A 171 -10.46 17.70 -8.42
C ILE A 171 -9.91 18.86 -9.24
N PRO A 172 -10.23 20.11 -8.90
CA PRO A 172 -9.96 21.24 -9.78
C PRO A 172 -8.47 21.55 -9.89
N THR A 173 -7.64 20.92 -9.07
CA THR A 173 -6.22 21.22 -8.99
C THR A 173 -5.40 19.94 -9.16
N ILE A 174 -4.56 19.91 -10.18
CA ILE A 174 -3.51 18.90 -10.30
C ILE A 174 -2.43 19.23 -9.28
N LEU A 175 -2.11 18.26 -8.41
CA LEU A 175 -1.03 18.41 -7.43
C LEU A 175 0.32 18.52 -8.15
N GLU A 176 1.09 19.55 -7.80
CA GLU A 176 2.38 19.85 -8.43
C GLU A 176 3.49 18.93 -7.89
N VAL A 177 3.33 17.63 -8.15
CA VAL A 177 4.35 16.63 -7.82
C VAL A 177 5.54 16.79 -8.74
N PRO A 178 6.79 16.89 -8.19
CA PRO A 178 8.01 16.96 -8.99
C PRO A 178 8.12 15.77 -9.94
N GLN A 179 8.51 16.02 -11.17
CA GLN A 179 8.67 14.99 -12.19
C GLN A 179 10.10 14.41 -12.11
N LYS A 180 10.19 13.08 -12.08
CA LYS A 180 11.44 12.32 -12.18
C LYS A 180 11.22 11.17 -13.16
N SER A 181 12.30 10.79 -13.88
CA SER A 181 12.24 9.70 -14.87
C SER A 181 13.27 8.63 -14.55
N GLN A 182 12.84 7.37 -14.54
CA GLN A 182 13.79 6.25 -14.46
C GLN A 182 14.63 6.11 -15.72
N ALA A 183 14.17 6.67 -16.86
CA ALA A 183 14.93 6.63 -18.12
C ALA A 183 16.20 7.50 -18.09
N ASP A 184 16.34 8.38 -17.09
CA ASP A 184 17.54 9.17 -16.88
C ASP A 184 18.67 8.35 -16.21
N TYR A 185 18.38 7.10 -15.82
CA TYR A 185 19.26 6.18 -15.11
C TYR A 185 19.43 4.88 -15.89
N PRO A 186 20.53 4.69 -16.65
CA PRO A 186 20.73 3.51 -17.50
C PRO A 186 20.61 2.18 -16.73
N GLU A 187 21.09 2.14 -15.47
CA GLU A 187 21.03 0.97 -14.59
C GLU A 187 19.62 0.63 -14.11
N GLY A 188 18.71 1.60 -14.13
CA GLY A 188 17.34 1.47 -13.60
C GLY A 188 16.24 1.59 -14.64
N VAL A 189 16.59 1.78 -15.90
CA VAL A 189 15.65 2.15 -16.98
C VAL A 189 14.44 1.21 -17.13
N THR A 190 14.55 -0.05 -16.72
CA THR A 190 13.46 -1.05 -16.80
C THR A 190 12.89 -1.48 -15.45
N GLN A 191 13.46 -1.02 -14.33
CA GLN A 191 13.14 -1.61 -13.02
C GLN A 191 12.91 -0.59 -11.88
N TRP A 192 13.21 0.71 -12.12
CA TRP A 192 13.16 1.72 -11.05
C TRP A 192 11.87 2.53 -11.00
N CYS A 193 10.76 2.02 -11.55
CA CYS A 193 9.47 2.72 -11.46
C CYS A 193 9.05 2.97 -10.00
N SER A 194 9.25 2.00 -9.12
CA SER A 194 8.90 2.09 -7.71
C SER A 194 9.72 3.15 -6.96
N PRO A 195 11.07 3.07 -6.91
CA PRO A 195 11.87 4.09 -6.22
C PRO A 195 11.77 5.48 -6.87
N THR A 196 11.55 5.58 -8.19
CA THR A 196 11.34 6.87 -8.85
C THR A 196 10.02 7.51 -8.42
N SER A 197 8.94 6.73 -8.36
CA SER A 197 7.64 7.19 -7.87
C SER A 197 7.72 7.60 -6.40
N LEU A 198 8.41 6.81 -5.58
CA LEU A 198 8.63 7.15 -4.17
C LEU A 198 9.43 8.45 -4.01
N ALA A 199 10.50 8.63 -4.80
CA ALA A 199 11.29 9.86 -4.80
C ALA A 199 10.45 11.09 -5.19
N MET A 200 9.50 10.95 -6.13
CA MET A 200 8.57 12.02 -6.50
C MET A 200 7.64 12.39 -5.32
N LEU A 201 7.08 11.39 -4.61
CA LEU A 201 6.23 11.65 -3.43
C LEU A 201 7.01 12.33 -2.30
N MET A 202 8.22 11.87 -2.01
CA MET A 202 9.07 12.47 -0.98
C MET A 202 9.45 13.90 -1.35
N ALA A 203 9.84 14.16 -2.60
CA ALA A 203 10.15 15.51 -3.10
C ALA A 203 8.95 16.45 -3.05
N TYR A 204 7.73 15.94 -3.35
CA TYR A 204 6.50 16.73 -3.22
C TYR A 204 6.35 17.24 -1.78
N TRP A 205 6.43 16.36 -0.80
CA TRP A 205 6.31 16.76 0.59
C TRP A 205 7.46 17.65 1.05
N GLY A 206 8.68 17.39 0.57
CA GLY A 206 9.83 18.25 0.84
C GLY A 206 9.57 19.70 0.43
N ARG A 207 8.94 19.91 -0.74
CA ARG A 207 8.56 21.25 -1.21
C ARG A 207 7.39 21.85 -0.44
N GLN A 208 6.38 21.03 -0.09
CA GLN A 208 5.19 21.48 0.65
C GLN A 208 5.49 21.91 2.09
N THR A 209 6.53 21.33 2.70
CA THR A 209 6.84 21.53 4.13
C THR A 209 8.21 22.15 4.39
N ALA A 210 8.91 22.60 3.33
CA ALA A 210 10.26 23.15 3.37
C ALA A 210 11.34 22.19 3.92
N HIS A 211 11.13 20.87 3.76
CA HIS A 211 12.07 19.80 4.10
C HIS A 211 12.77 19.28 2.84
N LEU A 212 13.61 20.11 2.22
CA LEU A 212 14.25 19.80 0.93
C LEU A 212 15.17 18.59 0.99
N GLU A 213 15.60 18.15 2.17
CA GLU A 213 16.35 16.91 2.41
C GLU A 213 15.56 15.64 2.05
N TRP A 214 14.26 15.74 1.82
CA TRP A 214 13.44 14.63 1.31
C TRP A 214 13.45 14.53 -0.21
N ASP A 215 13.93 15.54 -0.93
CA ASP A 215 14.11 15.49 -2.40
C ASP A 215 15.42 14.75 -2.76
N LEU A 216 15.37 13.42 -2.64
CA LEU A 216 16.52 12.56 -2.89
C LEU A 216 16.70 12.24 -4.38
N ASP A 217 17.94 11.96 -4.77
CA ASP A 217 18.24 11.35 -6.05
C ASP A 217 17.64 9.93 -6.14
N VAL A 218 17.17 9.56 -7.31
CA VAL A 218 16.51 8.25 -7.54
C VAL A 218 17.46 7.08 -7.24
N ARG A 219 18.77 7.21 -7.52
CA ARG A 219 19.77 6.18 -7.16
C ARG A 219 19.83 5.94 -5.66
N THR A 220 19.77 7.02 -4.87
CA THR A 220 19.75 6.92 -3.41
C THR A 220 18.53 6.17 -2.93
N VAL A 221 17.36 6.46 -3.50
CA VAL A 221 16.12 5.74 -3.15
C VAL A 221 16.20 4.29 -3.61
N ALA A 222 16.63 4.02 -4.86
CA ALA A 222 16.76 2.68 -5.40
C ALA A 222 17.72 1.80 -4.57
N ALA A 223 18.89 2.33 -4.21
CA ALA A 223 19.83 1.65 -3.32
C ALA A 223 19.22 1.41 -1.93
N GLY A 224 18.43 2.37 -1.43
CA GLY A 224 17.77 2.30 -0.12
C GLY A 224 16.63 1.30 -0.03
N VAL A 225 16.04 0.86 -1.15
CA VAL A 225 14.89 -0.07 -1.20
C VAL A 225 15.23 -1.39 -1.90
N HIS A 226 16.43 -1.55 -2.44
CA HIS A 226 16.84 -2.76 -3.15
C HIS A 226 16.70 -4.00 -2.26
N ASP A 227 16.09 -5.04 -2.81
CA ASP A 227 15.83 -6.33 -2.16
C ASP A 227 16.65 -7.44 -2.84
N PRO A 228 17.77 -7.90 -2.23
CA PRO A 228 18.56 -9.00 -2.81
C PRO A 228 17.82 -10.34 -2.81
N GLY A 229 16.87 -10.53 -1.90
CA GLY A 229 16.04 -11.72 -1.82
C GLY A 229 15.10 -11.84 -3.04
N TRP A 230 14.65 -10.73 -3.57
CA TRP A 230 13.93 -10.61 -4.84
C TRP A 230 14.64 -9.53 -5.66
N PRO A 231 15.63 -9.86 -6.52
CA PRO A 231 16.55 -8.86 -7.10
C PRO A 231 15.81 -7.74 -7.82
N GLY A 232 15.48 -6.68 -7.07
CA GLY A 232 14.68 -5.57 -7.57
C GLY A 232 14.46 -4.49 -6.52
N THR A 233 13.69 -3.47 -6.90
CA THR A 233 13.41 -2.29 -6.08
C THR A 233 11.90 -2.11 -5.82
N GLY A 234 11.09 -3.09 -6.22
CA GLY A 234 9.62 -3.03 -6.14
C GLY A 234 9.01 -3.62 -4.88
N ASN A 235 9.81 -4.09 -3.90
CA ASN A 235 9.28 -4.57 -2.62
C ASN A 235 8.52 -3.44 -1.92
N TRP A 236 7.22 -3.61 -1.73
CA TRP A 236 6.32 -2.55 -1.26
C TRP A 236 6.62 -2.16 0.19
N SER A 237 6.88 -3.14 1.04
CA SER A 237 7.21 -2.92 2.45
C SER A 237 8.51 -2.16 2.60
N PHE A 238 9.52 -2.46 1.79
CA PHE A 238 10.82 -1.77 1.83
C PHE A 238 10.74 -0.34 1.31
N ASN A 239 9.93 -0.08 0.30
CA ASN A 239 9.68 1.28 -0.16
C ASN A 239 9.00 2.13 0.92
N ALA A 240 7.97 1.60 1.59
CA ALA A 240 7.31 2.27 2.69
C ALA A 240 8.27 2.47 3.89
N ALA A 241 9.06 1.45 4.24
CA ALA A 241 10.05 1.53 5.32
C ALA A 241 11.11 2.61 5.05
N PHE A 242 11.59 2.70 3.81
CA PHE A 242 12.59 3.70 3.43
C PHE A 242 12.06 5.13 3.61
N ALA A 243 10.89 5.43 3.06
CA ALA A 243 10.31 6.77 3.15
C ALA A 243 9.86 7.10 4.58
N GLY A 244 9.12 6.17 5.21
CA GLY A 244 8.55 6.36 6.53
C GLY A 244 9.57 6.38 7.68
N SER A 245 10.80 5.91 7.44
CA SER A 245 11.90 6.03 8.41
C SER A 245 12.67 7.35 8.28
N ARG A 246 12.26 8.26 7.40
CA ARG A 246 12.79 9.62 7.38
C ARG A 246 12.18 10.42 8.54
N PRO A 247 12.98 11.24 9.24
CA PRO A 247 12.42 12.14 10.25
C PRO A 247 11.31 13.01 9.65
N GLY A 248 10.19 13.08 10.31
CA GLY A 248 9.04 13.90 9.88
C GLY A 248 8.16 13.31 8.77
N LEU A 249 8.49 12.12 8.20
CA LEU A 249 7.65 11.44 7.22
C LEU A 249 7.03 10.16 7.77
N GLN A 250 5.86 9.83 7.26
CA GLN A 250 5.21 8.52 7.36
C GLN A 250 4.96 7.98 5.95
N ALA A 251 4.96 6.66 5.83
CA ALA A 251 4.62 6.00 4.58
C ALA A 251 3.96 4.64 4.84
N ALA A 252 3.03 4.26 3.98
CA ALA A 252 2.38 2.97 4.02
C ALA A 252 2.24 2.41 2.60
N ALA A 253 2.40 1.10 2.47
CA ALA A 253 1.98 0.35 1.30
C ALA A 253 0.63 -0.28 1.64
N VAL A 254 -0.44 0.17 0.99
CA VAL A 254 -1.81 -0.19 1.34
C VAL A 254 -2.66 -0.45 0.10
N ARG A 255 -3.84 -0.99 0.33
CA ARG A 255 -4.87 -1.15 -0.70
C ARG A 255 -6.04 -0.26 -0.38
N LEU A 256 -6.48 0.50 -1.38
CA LEU A 256 -7.65 1.36 -1.26
C LEU A 256 -8.90 0.57 -1.69
N GLY A 257 -10.06 0.95 -1.17
CA GLY A 257 -11.33 0.34 -1.55
C GLY A 257 -11.79 0.71 -2.97
N GLY A 258 -11.22 1.76 -3.54
CA GLY A 258 -11.56 2.20 -4.89
C GLY A 258 -11.26 3.69 -5.14
N ILE A 259 -11.84 4.19 -6.22
CA ILE A 259 -11.61 5.57 -6.68
C ILE A 259 -12.04 6.62 -5.65
N ALA A 260 -13.09 6.38 -4.87
CA ALA A 260 -13.53 7.36 -3.87
C ALA A 260 -12.50 7.58 -2.76
N ASP A 261 -11.79 6.53 -2.33
CA ASP A 261 -10.68 6.66 -1.39
C ASP A 261 -9.51 7.44 -1.99
N LEU A 262 -9.21 7.17 -3.27
CA LEU A 262 -8.18 7.89 -4.01
C LEU A 262 -8.54 9.38 -4.15
N GLU A 263 -9.79 9.70 -4.48
CA GLU A 263 -10.30 11.07 -4.53
C GLU A 263 -10.16 11.78 -3.19
N ALA A 264 -10.53 11.12 -2.09
CA ALA A 264 -10.41 11.71 -0.75
C ALA A 264 -8.95 12.07 -0.40
N LEU A 265 -7.98 11.21 -0.75
CA LEU A 265 -6.56 11.50 -0.55
C LEU A 265 -6.11 12.70 -1.40
N LEU A 266 -6.43 12.70 -2.69
CA LEU A 266 -6.04 13.78 -3.61
C LEU A 266 -6.69 15.11 -3.24
N ASP A 267 -7.98 15.13 -2.87
CA ASP A 267 -8.70 16.33 -2.37
C ASP A 267 -8.04 16.90 -1.11
N SER A 268 -7.45 16.03 -0.30
CA SER A 268 -6.66 16.42 0.87
C SER A 268 -5.22 16.82 0.54
N GLY A 269 -4.85 16.91 -0.75
CA GLY A 269 -3.50 17.27 -1.18
C GLY A 269 -2.47 16.14 -0.96
N ILE A 270 -2.90 14.88 -0.95
CA ILE A 270 -2.05 13.71 -0.73
C ILE A 270 -1.95 12.91 -2.03
N PRO A 271 -0.88 13.09 -2.83
CA PRO A 271 -0.64 12.25 -4.00
C PRO A 271 -0.24 10.84 -3.57
N VAL A 272 -0.54 9.85 -4.41
CA VAL A 272 -0.19 8.45 -4.15
C VAL A 272 0.56 7.83 -5.32
N ALA A 273 1.43 6.86 -5.07
CA ALA A 273 1.99 6.04 -6.15
C ALA A 273 1.14 4.77 -6.29
N ALA A 274 0.45 4.64 -7.40
CA ALA A 274 -0.44 3.52 -7.69
C ALA A 274 0.30 2.42 -8.47
N SER A 275 0.14 1.17 -8.02
CA SER A 275 0.61 -0.01 -8.74
C SER A 275 -0.41 -0.38 -9.81
N VAL A 276 0.00 -0.50 -11.06
CA VAL A 276 -0.87 -0.74 -12.21
C VAL A 276 -0.31 -1.80 -13.14
N SER A 277 -1.18 -2.50 -13.89
CA SER A 277 -0.76 -3.20 -15.10
C SER A 277 -0.48 -2.16 -16.19
N TYR A 278 0.77 -2.08 -16.66
CA TYR A 278 1.15 -1.08 -17.66
C TYR A 278 0.57 -1.40 -19.03
N ALA A 279 0.38 -2.68 -19.35
CA ALA A 279 -0.28 -3.11 -20.58
C ALA A 279 -1.74 -2.61 -20.62
N VAL A 280 -2.51 -2.84 -19.53
CA VAL A 280 -3.90 -2.38 -19.45
C VAL A 280 -4.00 -0.86 -19.41
N LEU A 281 -3.08 -0.18 -18.69
CA LEU A 281 -3.05 1.28 -18.64
C LEU A 281 -2.89 1.91 -20.03
N LYS A 282 -2.14 1.25 -20.91
CA LYS A 282 -1.93 1.67 -22.33
C LYS A 282 -3.04 1.20 -23.28
N GLY A 283 -4.10 0.59 -22.79
CA GLY A 283 -5.25 0.15 -23.60
C GLY A 283 -5.22 -1.32 -23.99
N GLY A 284 -4.30 -2.12 -23.47
CA GLY A 284 -4.32 -3.58 -23.62
C GLY A 284 -5.53 -4.20 -22.89
N PRO A 285 -6.05 -5.34 -23.40
CA PRO A 285 -7.27 -5.94 -22.84
C PRO A 285 -7.04 -6.66 -21.49
N ASN A 286 -5.83 -7.14 -21.25
CA ASN A 286 -5.49 -7.94 -20.06
C ASN A 286 -4.10 -7.58 -19.52
N PRO A 287 -3.85 -7.83 -18.22
CA PRO A 287 -2.50 -7.75 -17.66
C PRO A 287 -1.55 -8.75 -18.34
N GLU A 288 -0.31 -8.35 -18.52
CA GLU A 288 0.77 -9.19 -19.02
C GLU A 288 1.71 -9.60 -17.88
N LYS A 289 2.38 -10.74 -18.03
CA LYS A 289 3.33 -11.19 -17.01
C LYS A 289 4.49 -10.20 -16.90
N GLY A 290 4.69 -9.69 -15.67
CA GLY A 290 5.80 -8.78 -15.37
C GLY A 290 5.58 -7.33 -15.86
N ASP A 291 4.34 -6.94 -16.18
CA ASP A 291 3.98 -5.59 -16.59
C ASP A 291 3.65 -4.64 -15.43
N GLY A 292 3.84 -5.08 -14.19
CA GLY A 292 3.64 -4.27 -12.99
C GLY A 292 4.43 -2.97 -13.06
N HIS A 293 3.75 -1.84 -12.86
CA HIS A 293 4.33 -0.51 -12.96
C HIS A 293 3.79 0.42 -11.88
N LEU A 294 4.59 1.38 -11.42
CA LEU A 294 4.18 2.41 -10.48
C LEU A 294 4.06 3.75 -11.19
N VAL A 295 2.92 4.43 -11.00
CA VAL A 295 2.71 5.80 -11.47
C VAL A 295 2.24 6.67 -10.30
N VAL A 296 2.68 7.94 -10.23
CA VAL A 296 2.20 8.86 -9.19
C VAL A 296 0.94 9.56 -9.67
N VAL A 297 -0.18 9.31 -9.00
CA VAL A 297 -1.45 9.98 -9.28
C VAL A 297 -1.42 11.38 -8.69
N CYS A 298 -1.63 12.38 -9.54
CA CYS A 298 -1.55 13.79 -9.21
C CYS A 298 -2.90 14.50 -9.25
N GLY A 299 -3.88 13.94 -9.95
CA GLY A 299 -5.20 14.53 -10.07
C GLY A 299 -6.19 13.64 -10.79
N LEU A 300 -7.47 13.90 -10.55
CA LEU A 300 -8.59 13.22 -11.17
C LEU A 300 -9.53 14.28 -11.76
N SER A 301 -9.96 14.06 -13.00
CA SER A 301 -11.09 14.77 -13.59
C SER A 301 -12.26 13.83 -13.81
N GLY A 302 -13.39 14.31 -14.29
CA GLY A 302 -14.55 13.44 -14.56
C GLY A 302 -14.22 12.23 -15.43
N SER A 303 -13.38 12.38 -16.45
CA SER A 303 -13.05 11.34 -17.44
C SER A 303 -11.58 10.90 -17.48
N THR A 304 -10.67 11.66 -16.84
CA THR A 304 -9.22 11.41 -16.91
C THR A 304 -8.56 11.34 -15.55
N VAL A 305 -7.41 10.67 -15.51
CA VAL A 305 -6.49 10.62 -14.36
C VAL A 305 -5.16 11.20 -14.82
N SER A 306 -4.70 12.25 -14.14
CA SER A 306 -3.39 12.85 -14.36
C SER A 306 -2.35 12.16 -13.50
N VAL A 307 -1.30 11.65 -14.12
CA VAL A 307 -0.21 10.93 -13.43
C VAL A 307 1.15 11.46 -13.80
N ASN A 308 2.13 11.25 -12.93
CA ASN A 308 3.54 11.24 -13.31
C ASN A 308 3.96 9.77 -13.54
N ASP A 309 4.28 9.44 -14.78
CA ASP A 309 4.74 8.11 -15.22
C ASP A 309 6.28 8.10 -15.28
N PRO A 310 6.98 7.42 -14.35
CA PRO A 310 8.43 7.38 -14.33
C PRO A 310 9.03 6.58 -15.50
N GLY A 311 8.26 5.73 -16.17
CA GLY A 311 8.72 4.81 -17.24
C GLY A 311 8.99 5.49 -18.58
N VAL A 312 8.82 6.80 -18.68
CA VAL A 312 9.02 7.55 -19.92
C VAL A 312 10.05 8.67 -19.72
N ARG A 313 10.55 9.26 -20.80
CA ARG A 313 11.51 10.37 -20.75
C ARG A 313 10.94 11.55 -19.95
N LEU A 314 11.78 12.27 -19.23
CA LEU A 314 11.40 13.36 -18.32
C LEU A 314 10.41 14.36 -18.93
N SER A 315 10.58 14.72 -20.20
CA SER A 315 9.69 15.65 -20.93
C SER A 315 8.26 15.12 -21.14
N ARG A 316 7.99 13.85 -20.82
CA ARG A 316 6.69 13.18 -21.00
C ARG A 316 6.17 12.54 -19.72
N VAL A 317 6.80 12.77 -18.58
CA VAL A 317 6.44 12.15 -17.29
C VAL A 317 5.01 12.50 -16.89
N ARG A 318 4.57 13.76 -17.01
CA ARG A 318 3.17 14.14 -16.79
C ARG A 318 2.31 13.65 -17.96
N ARG A 319 1.35 12.78 -17.65
CA ARG A 319 0.46 12.16 -18.63
C ARG A 319 -0.98 12.11 -18.10
N GLU A 320 -1.91 11.96 -19.03
CA GLU A 320 -3.31 11.72 -18.75
C GLU A 320 -3.73 10.38 -19.35
N PHE A 321 -4.54 9.65 -18.59
CA PHE A 321 -5.15 8.40 -19.03
C PHE A 321 -6.67 8.46 -18.82
N PRO A 322 -7.47 7.77 -19.65
CA PRO A 322 -8.89 7.59 -19.38
C PRO A 322 -9.10 6.96 -17.99
N ARG A 323 -10.01 7.53 -17.20
CA ARG A 323 -10.31 7.05 -15.83
C ARG A 323 -10.66 5.56 -15.80
N ALA A 324 -11.41 5.07 -16.80
CA ALA A 324 -11.73 3.66 -16.91
C ALA A 324 -10.50 2.78 -17.15
N ALA A 325 -9.57 3.20 -18.02
CA ALA A 325 -8.32 2.46 -18.26
C ALA A 325 -7.45 2.41 -17.00
N PHE A 326 -7.30 3.55 -16.31
CA PHE A 326 -6.58 3.60 -15.04
C PHE A 326 -7.22 2.68 -13.99
N ARG A 327 -8.54 2.74 -13.79
CA ARG A 327 -9.25 1.88 -12.84
C ARG A 327 -9.01 0.39 -13.12
N ASN A 328 -9.12 -0.03 -14.38
CA ASN A 328 -8.91 -1.42 -14.77
C ASN A 328 -7.44 -1.85 -14.57
N ALA A 329 -6.49 -0.98 -14.93
CA ALA A 329 -5.07 -1.23 -14.73
C ALA A 329 -4.69 -1.33 -13.24
N TRP A 330 -5.29 -0.48 -12.42
CA TRP A 330 -5.07 -0.45 -10.97
C TRP A 330 -5.71 -1.64 -10.24
N ALA A 331 -6.89 -2.09 -10.71
CA ALA A 331 -7.54 -3.30 -10.21
C ALA A 331 -6.68 -4.55 -10.38
N ALA A 332 -5.82 -4.61 -11.40
CA ALA A 332 -4.88 -5.71 -11.60
C ALA A 332 -3.85 -5.89 -10.46
N SER A 333 -3.63 -4.85 -9.65
CA SER A 333 -2.79 -4.89 -8.45
C SER A 333 -3.62 -4.75 -7.17
N HIS A 334 -4.90 -5.09 -7.19
CA HIS A 334 -5.83 -5.00 -6.07
C HIS A 334 -5.79 -3.62 -5.38
N GLN A 335 -5.85 -2.55 -6.17
CA GLN A 335 -5.85 -1.15 -5.76
C GLN A 335 -4.67 -0.77 -4.83
N THR A 336 -3.51 -1.38 -5.00
CA THR A 336 -2.32 -1.11 -4.19
C THR A 336 -1.75 0.27 -4.48
N VAL A 337 -1.37 0.98 -3.42
CA VAL A 337 -0.72 2.30 -3.47
C VAL A 337 0.37 2.45 -2.41
N TYR A 338 1.33 3.34 -2.68
CA TYR A 338 2.11 3.97 -1.62
C TYR A 338 1.44 5.30 -1.26
N VAL A 339 1.19 5.47 0.02
CA VAL A 339 0.81 6.75 0.62
C VAL A 339 2.00 7.26 1.42
N VAL A 340 2.43 8.50 1.16
CA VAL A 340 3.50 9.18 1.90
C VAL A 340 2.93 10.50 2.40
N TRP A 341 3.13 10.81 3.67
CA TRP A 341 2.63 12.07 4.26
C TRP A 341 3.49 12.50 5.45
N PRO A 342 3.52 13.82 5.77
CA PRO A 342 4.24 14.34 6.93
C PRO A 342 3.63 13.85 8.26
N GLU A 343 4.48 13.65 9.26
CA GLU A 343 4.01 13.44 10.64
C GLU A 343 3.15 14.63 11.09
N GLY A 344 2.13 14.35 11.88
CA GLY A 344 1.17 15.36 12.33
C GLY A 344 0.06 15.71 11.33
N ARG A 345 0.18 15.29 10.06
CA ARG A 345 -0.89 15.43 9.09
C ARG A 345 -1.87 14.26 9.20
N SER A 346 -3.13 14.55 9.44
CA SER A 346 -4.19 13.54 9.44
C SER A 346 -4.53 13.11 8.01
N LEU A 347 -4.79 11.83 7.82
CA LEU A 347 -5.43 11.32 6.61
C LEU A 347 -6.92 11.69 6.62
N PRO A 348 -7.55 11.92 5.46
CA PRO A 348 -9.00 12.10 5.38
C PRO A 348 -9.73 10.82 5.84
N ALA A 349 -11.01 10.94 6.15
CA ALA A 349 -11.85 9.76 6.35
C ALA A 349 -11.97 8.97 5.03
N SER A 350 -11.97 7.64 5.10
CA SER A 350 -12.22 6.81 3.94
C SER A 350 -13.71 6.82 3.59
N PRO A 351 -14.11 7.28 2.40
CA PRO A 351 -15.52 7.21 1.98
C PRO A 351 -16.04 5.78 1.84
N LEU A 352 -15.16 4.81 1.62
CA LEU A 352 -15.50 3.40 1.46
C LEU A 352 -15.27 2.58 2.74
N GLY A 353 -14.86 3.22 3.84
CA GLY A 353 -14.58 2.53 5.11
C GLY A 353 -13.36 1.61 5.05
N THR A 354 -12.38 1.92 4.20
CA THR A 354 -11.15 1.13 4.06
C THR A 354 -10.24 1.30 5.28
N TRP A 355 -10.21 2.51 5.90
CA TRP A 355 -9.45 2.83 7.13
C TRP A 355 -10.26 3.71 8.07
#